data_338fcd470c529e77a3291aaa944ba514
#
_entry.id   338fcd470c529e77a3291aaa944ba514
#
_cell.length_a   1.000
_cell.length_b   1.000
_cell.length_c   1.000
_cell.angle_alpha   90.00
_cell.angle_beta   90.00
_cell.angle_gamma   90.00
#
_symmetry.space_group_name_H-M   'P 1'
#
loop_
_entity.id
_entity.type
_entity.pdbx_description
1 polymer ?
#
loop_
_entity_poly.entity_id
_entity_poly.type
_entity_poly.pdbx_seq_one_letter_code
_entity_poly.pdbx_strand_id
1 'polypeptide(L)'
;MIDVNEFDQIRIGLATADAIRMWSNGEVKKPETINYRTLKPEKDGLFCEKIFGPTKDWECYCGKYKRVRFKGIICERCGVEVTRSKVRRERMGHIELAAPAVHIWYLRGTRSWLAYLLTGNEPREDLKAKQLEKVIYFAANLVVGVDEDRRHEDLPELEKELVDERTAIEEERDRELDRRQEDLETELSEMEAEGGTEADLRARRKAAEKDLTFAREQYEQELDVLDRAWEEFKSLFSRQIIEDEMLWRELEDRWGDYFDGGMGADALAQLIDQIDFDKEEITLRSMIDPPEGERPLSVQRRQKSIKRLKIVAAFNRRDEHGRRVNEPRAMILDVVPVIPPDLRPMVQLDGGRFATSDLNDLYRRVINRNNRLKRLLDLGAPRIIVN
;
A
#
# COMPACT_ATOMS: atom_id res chain seq x y z
N MET A 1 -19.48 34.38 -4.61
CA MET A 1 -18.63 33.85 -3.55
C MET A 1 -19.49 33.80 -2.30
N ILE A 2 -19.81 32.61 -1.83
CA ILE A 2 -20.52 32.46 -0.55
C ILE A 2 -19.57 32.98 0.52
N ASP A 3 -20.06 33.93 1.35
CA ASP A 3 -19.23 34.43 2.46
C ASP A 3 -19.01 33.28 3.45
N VAL A 4 -17.77 32.93 3.72
CA VAL A 4 -17.39 31.80 4.59
C VAL A 4 -17.89 32.01 6.03
N ASN A 5 -18.36 33.20 6.36
CA ASN A 5 -18.86 33.54 7.68
C ASN A 5 -20.41 33.46 7.80
N GLU A 6 -21.11 33.21 6.68
CA GLU A 6 -22.58 33.07 6.65
C GLU A 6 -22.93 31.59 6.37
N PHE A 7 -23.04 30.79 7.41
CA PHE A 7 -23.52 29.41 7.32
C PHE A 7 -24.41 29.06 8.52
N ASP A 8 -25.45 28.26 8.27
CA ASP A 8 -26.38 27.80 9.29
C ASP A 8 -25.93 26.47 9.93
N GLN A 9 -25.18 25.67 9.21
CA GLN A 9 -24.76 24.33 9.65
C GLN A 9 -23.34 24.00 9.20
N ILE A 10 -22.64 23.24 10.03
CA ILE A 10 -21.34 22.65 9.71
C ILE A 10 -21.52 21.13 9.60
N ARG A 11 -21.09 20.57 8.47
CA ARG A 11 -21.07 19.13 8.24
C ARG A 11 -19.62 18.63 8.27
N ILE A 12 -19.36 17.64 9.13
CA ILE A 12 -18.07 16.94 9.19
C ILE A 12 -18.23 15.62 8.45
N GLY A 13 -17.35 15.34 7.51
CA GLY A 13 -17.32 14.09 6.73
C GLY A 13 -15.91 13.72 6.31
N LEU A 14 -15.78 12.55 5.66
CA LEU A 14 -14.52 12.11 5.07
C LEU A 14 -14.29 12.83 3.75
N ALA A 15 -13.05 13.29 3.52
CA ALA A 15 -12.63 13.89 2.26
C ALA A 15 -12.07 12.83 1.33
N THR A 16 -12.67 12.70 0.16
CA THR A 16 -12.13 11.86 -0.93
C THR A 16 -10.95 12.53 -1.61
N ALA A 17 -10.14 11.76 -2.34
CA ALA A 17 -9.05 12.29 -3.14
C ALA A 17 -9.54 13.38 -4.13
N ASP A 18 -10.68 13.16 -4.76
CA ASP A 18 -11.27 14.12 -5.70
C ASP A 18 -11.75 15.40 -5.01
N ALA A 19 -12.31 15.28 -3.81
CA ALA A 19 -12.67 16.45 -3.00
C ALA A 19 -11.43 17.28 -2.65
N ILE A 20 -10.32 16.64 -2.28
CA ILE A 20 -9.04 17.31 -1.99
C ILE A 20 -8.50 18.00 -3.24
N ARG A 21 -8.53 17.34 -4.40
CA ARG A 21 -8.11 17.95 -5.68
C ARG A 21 -8.98 19.15 -6.04
N MET A 22 -10.30 19.06 -5.80
CA MET A 22 -11.25 20.18 -6.03
C MET A 22 -10.96 21.40 -5.15
N TRP A 23 -10.57 21.21 -3.90
CA TRP A 23 -10.22 22.33 -2.99
C TRP A 23 -8.88 22.93 -3.31
N SER A 24 -8.00 22.18 -3.98
CA SER A 24 -6.64 22.56 -4.21
C SER A 24 -6.48 23.51 -5.38
N ASN A 25 -5.56 24.47 -5.23
CA ASN A 25 -5.16 25.39 -6.29
C ASN A 25 -3.92 24.88 -7.07
N GLY A 26 -3.41 23.68 -6.75
CA GLY A 26 -2.32 23.04 -7.46
C GLY A 26 -1.51 22.06 -6.64
N GLU A 27 -0.72 21.24 -7.33
CA GLU A 27 0.14 20.22 -6.75
C GLU A 27 1.46 20.82 -6.25
N VAL A 28 1.82 20.47 -5.02
CA VAL A 28 3.13 20.80 -4.43
C VAL A 28 4.10 19.64 -4.71
N LYS A 29 5.02 19.87 -5.65
CA LYS A 29 5.96 18.84 -6.13
C LYS A 29 7.31 18.87 -5.42
N LYS A 30 7.68 20.03 -4.88
CA LYS A 30 9.00 20.28 -4.34
C LYS A 30 8.97 20.53 -2.83
N PRO A 31 9.95 19.99 -2.08
CA PRO A 31 10.04 20.18 -0.62
C PRO A 31 10.57 21.57 -0.24
N GLU A 32 11.07 22.34 -1.20
CA GLU A 32 11.65 23.66 -0.97
C GLU A 32 10.57 24.66 -0.51
N THR A 33 10.97 25.53 0.40
CA THR A 33 10.11 26.55 0.99
C THR A 33 10.36 27.92 0.35
N ILE A 34 11.49 28.52 0.68
CA ILE A 34 11.94 29.83 0.18
C ILE A 34 13.38 29.75 -0.29
N ASN A 35 13.73 30.62 -1.22
CA ASN A 35 15.10 30.81 -1.60
C ASN A 35 15.78 31.75 -0.59
N TYR A 36 16.75 31.25 0.15
CA TYR A 36 17.44 32.02 1.22
C TYR A 36 18.18 33.24 0.74
N ARG A 37 18.57 33.29 -0.55
CA ARG A 37 19.26 34.45 -1.15
C ARG A 37 18.27 35.56 -1.52
N THR A 38 17.15 35.19 -2.12
CA THR A 38 16.18 36.15 -2.65
C THR A 38 15.00 36.39 -1.73
N LEU A 39 14.85 35.56 -0.68
CA LEU A 39 13.72 35.50 0.27
C LEU A 39 12.36 35.30 -0.41
N LYS A 40 12.37 34.84 -1.67
CA LYS A 40 11.14 34.56 -2.43
C LYS A 40 10.76 33.09 -2.32
N PRO A 41 9.45 32.77 -2.32
CA PRO A 41 8.96 31.39 -2.39
C PRO A 41 9.48 30.65 -3.62
N GLU A 42 9.90 29.40 -3.44
CA GLU A 42 10.29 28.55 -4.56
C GLU A 42 9.07 28.10 -5.36
N LYS A 43 9.26 28.00 -6.69
CA LYS A 43 8.20 27.55 -7.59
C LYS A 43 7.90 26.07 -7.35
N ASP A 44 6.60 25.71 -7.33
CA ASP A 44 6.06 24.38 -7.07
C ASP A 44 6.43 23.81 -5.68
N GLY A 45 6.94 24.67 -4.78
CA GLY A 45 7.26 24.36 -3.39
C GLY A 45 6.13 24.67 -2.42
N LEU A 46 6.39 24.46 -1.13
CA LEU A 46 5.43 24.61 -0.03
C LEU A 46 4.86 26.02 0.16
N PHE A 47 5.53 27.06 -0.37
CA PHE A 47 5.10 28.45 -0.31
C PHE A 47 4.85 29.07 -1.69
N CYS A 48 4.77 28.25 -2.75
CA CYS A 48 4.64 28.69 -4.14
C CYS A 48 3.50 29.70 -4.33
N GLU A 49 3.83 30.86 -4.94
CA GLU A 49 2.83 31.90 -5.21
C GLU A 49 1.82 31.51 -6.29
N LYS A 50 2.19 30.63 -7.23
CA LYS A 50 1.27 30.12 -8.24
C LYS A 50 0.15 29.29 -7.63
N ILE A 51 0.44 28.52 -6.58
CA ILE A 51 -0.53 27.65 -5.90
C ILE A 51 -1.30 28.44 -4.83
N PHE A 52 -0.59 29.13 -3.94
CA PHE A 52 -1.17 29.72 -2.74
C PHE A 52 -1.48 31.21 -2.86
N GLY A 53 -1.09 31.85 -3.96
CA GLY A 53 -1.28 33.29 -4.18
C GLY A 53 -0.04 34.13 -3.86
N PRO A 54 -0.07 35.42 -4.22
CA PRO A 54 1.04 36.33 -4.12
C PRO A 54 1.40 36.65 -2.65
N THR A 55 2.67 36.94 -2.38
CA THR A 55 3.16 37.37 -1.06
C THR A 55 2.88 38.85 -0.77
N LYS A 56 2.75 39.65 -1.84
CA LYS A 56 2.42 41.08 -1.74
C LYS A 56 1.10 41.35 -2.46
N ASP A 57 0.32 42.27 -1.89
CA ASP A 57 -0.97 42.66 -2.51
C ASP A 57 -0.76 43.18 -3.93
N TRP A 58 -1.53 42.65 -4.86
CA TRP A 58 -1.59 43.09 -6.25
C TRP A 58 -0.27 43.02 -7.03
N GLU A 59 0.67 42.20 -6.59
CA GLU A 59 1.97 42.00 -7.25
C GLU A 59 2.16 40.51 -7.62
N CYS A 60 2.50 40.24 -8.87
CA CYS A 60 2.88 38.88 -9.29
C CYS A 60 4.36 38.60 -8.97
N TYR A 61 4.73 37.32 -8.90
CA TYR A 61 6.09 36.85 -8.53
C TYR A 61 7.22 37.52 -9.36
N CYS A 62 7.02 37.63 -10.67
CA CYS A 62 8.04 38.22 -11.56
C CYS A 62 8.03 39.76 -11.60
N GLY A 63 7.07 40.41 -10.95
CA GLY A 63 6.95 41.85 -10.88
C GLY A 63 6.44 42.55 -12.14
N LYS A 64 5.98 41.81 -13.16
CA LYS A 64 5.39 42.38 -14.39
C LYS A 64 4.12 43.17 -14.09
N TYR A 65 3.26 42.63 -13.23
CA TYR A 65 2.03 43.26 -12.77
C TYR A 65 2.14 43.64 -11.28
N LYS A 66 1.96 44.91 -10.95
CA LYS A 66 2.16 45.48 -9.60
C LYS A 66 1.06 46.41 -9.09
N ARG A 67 -0.09 46.47 -9.77
CA ARG A 67 -1.14 47.45 -9.40
C ARG A 67 -2.52 46.80 -9.39
N VAL A 68 -3.44 47.37 -8.58
CA VAL A 68 -4.84 46.94 -8.42
C VAL A 68 -5.58 46.85 -9.75
N ARG A 69 -5.26 47.68 -10.76
CA ARG A 69 -5.87 47.65 -12.07
C ARG A 69 -5.76 46.30 -12.79
N PHE A 70 -4.82 45.48 -12.39
CA PHE A 70 -4.55 44.15 -12.94
C PHE A 70 -5.19 43.02 -12.11
N LYS A 71 -6.13 43.36 -11.22
CA LYS A 71 -6.85 42.41 -10.34
C LYS A 71 -7.43 41.23 -11.17
N GLY A 72 -7.17 40.01 -10.71
CA GLY A 72 -7.69 38.78 -11.31
C GLY A 72 -6.96 38.28 -12.56
N ILE A 73 -5.95 39.02 -13.04
CA ILE A 73 -5.13 38.59 -14.18
C ILE A 73 -4.13 37.53 -13.70
N ILE A 74 -4.06 36.41 -14.42
CA ILE A 74 -3.02 35.41 -14.25
C ILE A 74 -1.83 35.83 -15.12
N CYS A 75 -0.69 36.05 -14.47
CA CYS A 75 0.52 36.47 -15.17
C CYS A 75 1.00 35.36 -16.11
N GLU A 76 1.07 35.63 -17.42
CA GLU A 76 1.51 34.70 -18.45
C GLU A 76 2.98 34.25 -18.28
N ARG A 77 3.82 35.04 -17.59
CA ARG A 77 5.24 34.74 -17.35
C ARG A 77 5.48 33.85 -16.13
N CYS A 78 4.79 34.10 -15.02
CA CYS A 78 5.03 33.38 -13.76
C CYS A 78 3.84 32.56 -13.28
N GLY A 79 2.66 32.67 -13.94
CA GLY A 79 1.45 31.93 -13.59
C GLY A 79 0.77 32.37 -12.29
N VAL A 80 1.22 33.45 -11.66
CA VAL A 80 0.64 33.95 -10.41
C VAL A 80 -0.54 34.87 -10.70
N GLU A 81 -1.65 34.64 -10.03
CA GLU A 81 -2.81 35.53 -10.08
C GLU A 81 -2.57 36.79 -9.29
N VAL A 82 -2.91 37.95 -9.88
CA VAL A 82 -2.80 39.25 -9.23
C VAL A 82 -3.99 39.47 -8.32
N THR A 83 -3.83 39.19 -7.04
CA THR A 83 -4.86 39.30 -6.00
C THR A 83 -4.28 39.79 -4.68
N ARG A 84 -5.09 39.88 -3.64
CA ARG A 84 -4.62 40.20 -2.29
C ARG A 84 -3.83 39.04 -1.69
N SER A 85 -2.82 39.34 -0.90
CA SER A 85 -2.02 38.34 -0.16
C SER A 85 -2.85 37.54 0.85
N LYS A 86 -3.99 38.07 1.31
CA LYS A 86 -4.93 37.38 2.23
C LYS A 86 -5.33 35.99 1.74
N VAL A 87 -5.38 35.74 0.41
CA VAL A 87 -5.70 34.43 -0.15
C VAL A 87 -4.73 33.34 0.30
N ARG A 88 -3.54 33.66 0.75
CA ARG A 88 -2.56 32.73 1.33
C ARG A 88 -2.99 32.09 2.66
N ARG A 89 -4.04 32.62 3.29
CA ARG A 89 -4.72 32.00 4.45
C ARG A 89 -5.84 31.05 4.06
N GLU A 90 -6.30 31.11 2.81
CA GLU A 90 -7.51 30.43 2.34
C GLU A 90 -7.19 29.34 1.32
N ARG A 91 -6.18 29.54 0.45
CA ARG A 91 -5.84 28.61 -0.64
C ARG A 91 -5.10 27.38 -0.15
N MET A 92 -5.67 26.23 -0.48
CA MET A 92 -5.06 24.94 -0.24
C MET A 92 -4.30 24.46 -1.47
N GLY A 93 -3.29 23.63 -1.22
CA GLY A 93 -2.62 22.81 -2.22
C GLY A 93 -2.82 21.32 -1.94
N HIS A 94 -2.18 20.48 -2.72
CA HIS A 94 -2.17 19.03 -2.48
C HIS A 94 -0.83 18.41 -2.88
N ILE A 95 -0.59 17.20 -2.41
CA ILE A 95 0.53 16.33 -2.79
C ILE A 95 -0.06 15.05 -3.32
N GLU A 96 0.24 14.70 -4.58
CA GLU A 96 -0.11 13.40 -5.15
C GLU A 96 0.86 12.33 -4.66
N LEU A 97 0.35 11.30 -4.00
CA LEU A 97 1.16 10.20 -3.50
C LEU A 97 1.53 9.24 -4.62
N ALA A 98 2.73 8.68 -4.57
CA ALA A 98 3.22 7.66 -5.51
C ALA A 98 2.58 6.29 -5.24
N ALA A 99 2.21 6.05 -3.99
CA ALA A 99 1.47 4.87 -3.54
C ALA A 99 0.46 5.31 -2.48
N PRO A 100 -0.71 4.68 -2.40
CA PRO A 100 -1.71 5.02 -1.40
C PRO A 100 -1.21 4.74 0.02
N ALA A 101 -1.73 5.47 0.98
CA ALA A 101 -1.38 5.34 2.39
C ALA A 101 -2.63 5.27 3.27
N VAL A 102 -2.66 4.32 4.20
CA VAL A 102 -3.76 4.20 5.16
C VAL A 102 -3.68 5.31 6.21
N HIS A 103 -4.80 6.00 6.43
CA HIS A 103 -4.88 7.00 7.48
C HIS A 103 -4.88 6.33 8.85
N ILE A 104 -3.91 6.68 9.70
CA ILE A 104 -3.66 6.01 10.99
C ILE A 104 -4.85 6.05 11.95
N TRP A 105 -5.70 7.09 11.91
CA TRP A 105 -6.86 7.21 12.77
C TRP A 105 -7.89 6.10 12.55
N TYR A 106 -7.98 5.56 11.34
CA TYR A 106 -8.95 4.50 11.01
C TYR A 106 -8.40 3.10 11.31
N LEU A 107 -7.08 2.99 11.52
CA LEU A 107 -6.44 1.76 11.96
C LEU A 107 -6.29 1.70 13.49
N ARG A 108 -5.76 2.77 14.12
CA ARG A 108 -5.39 2.84 15.54
C ARG A 108 -6.26 3.78 16.37
N GLY A 109 -7.51 3.99 16.02
CA GLY A 109 -8.45 4.72 16.87
C GLY A 109 -8.95 3.89 18.07
N THR A 110 -9.79 4.47 18.93
CA THR A 110 -10.52 3.74 19.98
C THR A 110 -11.32 2.55 19.43
N ARG A 111 -11.66 2.62 18.14
CA ARG A 111 -12.21 1.54 17.33
C ARG A 111 -11.50 1.57 15.99
N SER A 112 -10.89 0.46 15.59
CA SER A 112 -10.34 0.31 14.24
C SER A 112 -11.49 0.16 13.25
N TRP A 113 -11.85 1.24 12.55
CA TRP A 113 -12.91 1.21 11.55
C TRP A 113 -12.59 0.27 10.42
N LEU A 114 -11.33 0.28 9.96
CA LEU A 114 -10.86 -0.64 8.92
C LEU A 114 -11.00 -2.10 9.34
N ALA A 115 -10.58 -2.47 10.56
CA ALA A 115 -10.69 -3.85 11.02
C ALA A 115 -12.15 -4.33 11.11
N TYR A 116 -13.07 -3.47 11.56
CA TYR A 116 -14.49 -3.83 11.58
C TYR A 116 -15.11 -3.89 10.18
N LEU A 117 -14.72 -2.99 9.29
CA LEU A 117 -15.22 -2.97 7.92
C LEU A 117 -14.74 -4.21 7.14
N LEU A 118 -13.46 -4.55 7.28
CA LEU A 118 -12.82 -5.65 6.58
C LEU A 118 -12.97 -7.02 7.28
N THR A 119 -13.69 -7.08 8.41
CA THR A 119 -14.07 -8.35 9.03
C THR A 119 -15.00 -9.14 8.10
N GLY A 120 -14.70 -10.41 7.87
CA GLY A 120 -15.54 -11.31 7.06
C GLY A 120 -16.78 -11.82 7.79
N ASN A 121 -17.63 -12.52 7.06
CA ASN A 121 -18.83 -13.15 7.58
C ASN A 121 -18.48 -14.47 8.29
N GLU A 122 -17.41 -15.14 7.88
CA GLU A 122 -16.87 -16.32 8.50
C GLU A 122 -15.75 -16.02 9.50
N PRO A 123 -15.56 -16.86 10.54
CA PRO A 123 -14.49 -16.67 11.52
C PRO A 123 -13.08 -16.69 10.93
N ARG A 124 -12.85 -17.45 9.87
CA ARG A 124 -11.56 -17.56 9.16
C ARG A 124 -11.18 -16.28 8.41
N GLU A 125 -12.17 -15.51 7.99
CA GLU A 125 -12.01 -14.25 7.25
C GLU A 125 -11.83 -13.02 8.17
N ASP A 126 -11.77 -13.23 9.48
CA ASP A 126 -11.67 -12.14 10.46
C ASP A 126 -10.28 -11.50 10.46
N LEU A 127 -10.15 -10.34 9.86
CA LEU A 127 -8.94 -9.53 9.91
C LEU A 127 -8.84 -8.74 11.22
N LYS A 128 -7.82 -9.04 12.02
CA LYS A 128 -7.51 -8.32 13.26
C LYS A 128 -6.67 -7.08 12.93
N ALA A 129 -6.79 -6.03 13.76
CA ALA A 129 -6.01 -4.80 13.59
C ALA A 129 -4.48 -5.04 13.48
N LYS A 130 -3.93 -6.01 14.24
CA LYS A 130 -2.51 -6.37 14.16
C LYS A 130 -2.13 -7.01 12.81
N GLN A 131 -3.04 -7.77 12.21
CA GLN A 131 -2.82 -8.37 10.90
C GLN A 131 -2.86 -7.30 9.80
N LEU A 132 -3.83 -6.38 9.88
CA LEU A 132 -3.87 -5.20 8.99
C LEU A 132 -2.60 -4.36 9.11
N GLU A 133 -2.07 -4.18 10.32
CA GLU A 133 -0.78 -3.49 10.52
C GLU A 133 0.35 -4.18 9.75
N LYS A 134 0.45 -5.52 9.81
CA LYS A 134 1.48 -6.26 9.06
C LYS A 134 1.38 -6.02 7.55
N VAL A 135 0.16 -6.05 7.00
CA VAL A 135 -0.07 -5.77 5.59
C VAL A 135 0.31 -4.33 5.23
N ILE A 136 -0.15 -3.35 6.01
CA ILE A 136 0.11 -1.92 5.78
C ILE A 136 1.61 -1.58 5.84
N TYR A 137 2.35 -2.24 6.73
CA TYR A 137 3.80 -2.02 6.88
C TYR A 137 4.65 -2.99 6.06
N PHE A 138 4.08 -3.63 5.04
CA PHE A 138 4.78 -4.52 4.10
C PHE A 138 5.48 -5.71 4.78
N ALA A 139 4.90 -6.23 5.85
CA ALA A 139 5.39 -7.41 6.58
C ALA A 139 4.58 -8.68 6.31
N ALA A 140 3.51 -8.59 5.53
CA ALA A 140 2.68 -9.73 5.12
C ALA A 140 1.88 -9.40 3.87
N ASN A 141 1.61 -10.40 3.06
CA ASN A 141 0.72 -10.33 1.91
C ASN A 141 -0.72 -10.65 2.33
N LEU A 142 -1.66 -10.01 1.66
CA LEU A 142 -3.10 -10.19 1.86
C LEU A 142 -3.72 -10.71 0.57
N VAL A 143 -4.43 -11.81 0.65
CA VAL A 143 -5.27 -12.32 -0.45
C VAL A 143 -6.54 -11.49 -0.51
N VAL A 144 -6.75 -10.80 -1.61
CA VAL A 144 -7.91 -9.93 -1.82
C VAL A 144 -9.11 -10.70 -2.34
N GLY A 145 -8.88 -11.57 -3.30
CA GLY A 145 -9.89 -12.40 -3.92
C GLY A 145 -9.32 -13.70 -4.47
N VAL A 146 -10.13 -14.72 -4.54
CA VAL A 146 -9.79 -16.02 -5.14
C VAL A 146 -10.91 -16.39 -6.12
N ASP A 147 -10.55 -16.75 -7.33
CA ASP A 147 -11.47 -17.32 -8.30
C ASP A 147 -11.68 -18.82 -7.98
N GLU A 148 -12.60 -19.08 -7.04
CA GLU A 148 -12.85 -20.43 -6.54
C GLU A 148 -13.44 -21.34 -7.63
N ASP A 149 -14.28 -20.79 -8.52
CA ASP A 149 -14.93 -21.56 -9.58
C ASP A 149 -13.87 -22.04 -10.58
N ARG A 150 -13.06 -21.14 -11.12
CA ARG A 150 -11.97 -21.47 -12.03
C ARG A 150 -10.95 -22.41 -11.39
N ARG A 151 -10.54 -22.11 -10.15
CA ARG A 151 -9.63 -23.00 -9.42
C ARG A 151 -10.18 -24.42 -9.30
N HIS A 152 -11.47 -24.56 -8.99
CA HIS A 152 -12.10 -25.88 -8.83
C HIS A 152 -12.20 -26.65 -10.17
N GLU A 153 -12.49 -25.95 -11.25
CA GLU A 153 -12.54 -26.53 -12.59
C GLU A 153 -11.17 -27.03 -13.05
N ASP A 154 -10.12 -26.24 -12.85
CA ASP A 154 -8.78 -26.53 -13.34
C ASP A 154 -7.94 -27.40 -12.39
N LEU A 155 -8.39 -27.60 -11.14
CA LEU A 155 -7.65 -28.33 -10.09
C LEU A 155 -7.12 -29.70 -10.54
N PRO A 156 -7.88 -30.57 -11.27
CA PRO A 156 -7.38 -31.87 -11.70
C PRO A 156 -6.23 -31.78 -12.73
N GLU A 157 -6.22 -30.73 -13.56
CA GLU A 157 -5.17 -30.52 -14.55
C GLU A 157 -3.91 -29.98 -13.88
N LEU A 158 -4.08 -29.00 -12.98
CA LEU A 158 -2.99 -28.44 -12.17
C LEU A 158 -2.32 -29.49 -11.27
N GLU A 159 -3.10 -30.42 -10.70
CA GLU A 159 -2.54 -31.52 -9.90
C GLU A 159 -1.68 -32.44 -10.73
N LYS A 160 -2.07 -32.68 -11.98
CA LYS A 160 -1.25 -33.46 -12.92
C LYS A 160 0.04 -32.74 -13.29
N GLU A 161 -0.03 -31.46 -13.61
CA GLU A 161 1.14 -30.64 -13.89
C GLU A 161 2.12 -30.62 -12.71
N LEU A 162 1.61 -30.52 -11.48
CA LEU A 162 2.42 -30.59 -10.27
C LEU A 162 3.14 -31.94 -10.13
N VAL A 163 2.44 -33.06 -10.39
CA VAL A 163 3.04 -34.40 -10.33
C VAL A 163 4.13 -34.54 -11.39
N ASP A 164 3.90 -34.06 -12.60
CA ASP A 164 4.88 -34.08 -13.68
C ASP A 164 6.13 -33.22 -13.33
N GLU A 165 5.93 -32.04 -12.75
CA GLU A 165 7.04 -31.17 -12.30
C GLU A 165 7.83 -31.79 -11.14
N ARG A 166 7.13 -32.35 -10.15
CA ARG A 166 7.75 -33.05 -9.04
C ARG A 166 8.63 -34.21 -9.53
N THR A 167 8.09 -35.00 -10.48
CA THR A 167 8.83 -36.11 -11.10
C THR A 167 10.07 -35.58 -11.83
N ALA A 168 9.96 -34.47 -12.54
CA ALA A 168 11.10 -33.85 -13.23
C ALA A 168 12.20 -33.40 -12.28
N ILE A 169 11.84 -32.79 -11.13
CA ILE A 169 12.80 -32.39 -10.09
C ILE A 169 13.48 -33.62 -9.46
N GLU A 170 12.72 -34.68 -9.17
CA GLU A 170 13.26 -35.93 -8.65
C GLU A 170 14.23 -36.61 -9.63
N GLU A 171 13.88 -36.62 -10.91
CA GLU A 171 14.77 -37.14 -11.97
C GLU A 171 16.03 -36.31 -12.18
N GLU A 172 15.94 -34.98 -12.04
CA GLU A 172 17.07 -34.09 -12.14
C GLU A 172 18.02 -34.27 -10.95
N ARG A 173 17.45 -34.35 -9.73
CA ARG A 173 18.20 -34.70 -8.52
C ARG A 173 19.00 -35.98 -8.71
N ASP A 174 18.34 -37.04 -9.15
CA ASP A 174 18.97 -38.36 -9.27
C ASP A 174 20.08 -38.31 -10.34
N ARG A 175 19.85 -37.67 -11.47
CA ARG A 175 20.87 -37.46 -12.52
C ARG A 175 22.08 -36.63 -12.01
N GLU A 176 21.83 -35.61 -11.22
CA GLU A 176 22.93 -34.77 -10.68
C GLU A 176 23.73 -35.52 -9.61
N LEU A 177 23.07 -36.32 -8.77
CA LEU A 177 23.73 -37.12 -7.77
C LEU A 177 24.57 -38.22 -8.42
N ASP A 178 24.06 -38.91 -9.44
CA ASP A 178 24.78 -39.94 -10.18
C ASP A 178 26.03 -39.34 -10.88
N ARG A 179 25.86 -38.19 -11.54
CA ARG A 179 27.00 -37.50 -12.17
C ARG A 179 28.08 -37.15 -11.16
N ARG A 180 27.72 -36.62 -10.00
CA ARG A 180 28.70 -36.27 -8.95
C ARG A 180 29.40 -37.51 -8.37
N GLN A 181 28.71 -38.64 -8.33
CA GLN A 181 29.30 -39.90 -7.92
C GLN A 181 30.31 -40.44 -8.97
N GLU A 182 29.95 -40.40 -10.25
CA GLU A 182 30.84 -40.77 -11.36
C GLU A 182 32.10 -39.88 -11.41
N ASP A 183 31.91 -38.56 -11.24
CA ASP A 183 33.02 -37.58 -11.17
C ASP A 183 33.96 -37.93 -9.98
N LEU A 184 33.38 -38.25 -8.81
CA LEU A 184 34.17 -38.65 -7.64
C LEU A 184 34.95 -39.93 -7.87
N GLU A 185 34.35 -40.97 -8.48
CA GLU A 185 35.01 -42.23 -8.78
C GLU A 185 36.18 -42.02 -9.75
N THR A 186 35.98 -41.13 -10.74
CA THR A 186 37.04 -40.75 -11.69
C THR A 186 38.20 -40.04 -10.99
N GLU A 187 37.89 -39.01 -10.17
CA GLU A 187 38.91 -38.28 -9.41
C GLU A 187 39.68 -39.19 -8.44
N LEU A 188 38.98 -40.10 -7.75
CA LEU A 188 39.65 -41.05 -6.85
C LEU A 188 40.60 -42.01 -7.61
N SER A 189 40.19 -42.47 -8.78
CA SER A 189 41.03 -43.33 -9.62
C SER A 189 42.30 -42.60 -10.15
N GLU A 190 42.14 -41.32 -10.52
CA GLU A 190 43.25 -40.46 -10.92
C GLU A 190 44.20 -40.18 -9.76
N MET A 191 43.67 -39.87 -8.56
CA MET A 191 44.50 -39.68 -7.36
C MET A 191 45.26 -40.95 -6.96
N GLU A 192 44.65 -42.12 -7.08
CA GLU A 192 45.35 -43.41 -6.85
C GLU A 192 46.46 -43.66 -7.87
N ALA A 193 46.23 -43.36 -9.15
CA ALA A 193 47.22 -43.50 -10.21
C ALA A 193 48.42 -42.54 -10.04
N GLU A 194 48.19 -41.36 -9.50
CA GLU A 194 49.23 -40.36 -9.19
C GLU A 194 49.97 -40.63 -7.88
N GLY A 195 49.61 -41.68 -7.14
CA GLY A 195 50.27 -42.07 -5.89
C GLY A 195 49.83 -41.33 -4.65
N GLY A 196 48.59 -40.86 -4.63
CA GLY A 196 47.96 -40.21 -3.49
C GLY A 196 47.93 -41.07 -2.23
N THR A 197 48.04 -40.47 -1.06
CA THR A 197 47.97 -41.20 0.21
C THR A 197 46.54 -41.64 0.56
N GLU A 198 46.42 -42.74 1.30
CA GLU A 198 45.09 -43.21 1.77
C GLU A 198 44.35 -42.14 2.61
N ALA A 199 45.09 -41.25 3.27
CA ALA A 199 44.56 -40.15 4.02
C ALA A 199 43.92 -39.09 3.08
N ASP A 200 44.52 -38.79 1.94
CA ASP A 200 44.02 -37.85 0.94
C ASP A 200 42.74 -38.39 0.27
N LEU A 201 42.75 -39.69 -0.09
CA LEU A 201 41.54 -40.34 -0.64
C LEU A 201 40.37 -40.34 0.34
N ARG A 202 40.62 -40.61 1.61
CA ARG A 202 39.59 -40.52 2.65
C ARG A 202 39.07 -39.11 2.85
N ALA A 203 39.95 -38.11 2.81
CA ALA A 203 39.58 -36.69 2.91
C ALA A 203 38.69 -36.27 1.74
N ARG A 204 39.03 -36.69 0.50
CA ARG A 204 38.27 -36.42 -0.71
C ARG A 204 36.89 -37.09 -0.68
N ARG A 205 36.79 -38.36 -0.28
CA ARG A 205 35.52 -39.08 -0.11
C ARG A 205 34.62 -38.37 0.88
N LYS A 206 35.14 -37.95 2.02
CA LYS A 206 34.38 -37.22 3.05
C LYS A 206 33.91 -35.83 2.59
N ALA A 207 34.70 -35.14 1.77
CA ALA A 207 34.29 -33.88 1.17
C ALA A 207 33.14 -34.08 0.17
N ALA A 208 33.27 -35.07 -0.72
CA ALA A 208 32.24 -35.41 -1.70
C ALA A 208 30.94 -35.89 -1.05
N GLU A 209 31.01 -36.65 0.04
CA GLU A 209 29.81 -37.06 0.80
C GLU A 209 29.04 -35.84 1.35
N LYS A 210 29.75 -34.80 1.80
CA LYS A 210 29.11 -33.54 2.21
C LYS A 210 28.51 -32.81 1.03
N ASP A 211 29.18 -32.75 -0.10
CA ASP A 211 28.70 -32.10 -1.31
C ASP A 211 27.46 -32.81 -1.86
N LEU A 212 27.43 -34.15 -1.84
CA LEU A 212 26.24 -34.95 -2.20
C LEU A 212 25.08 -34.75 -1.23
N THR A 213 25.39 -34.71 0.08
CA THR A 213 24.36 -34.45 1.11
C THR A 213 23.74 -33.05 0.92
N PHE A 214 24.58 -32.05 0.70
CA PHE A 214 24.15 -30.69 0.46
C PHE A 214 23.28 -30.56 -0.80
N ALA A 215 23.70 -31.21 -1.90
CA ALA A 215 22.92 -31.23 -3.14
C ALA A 215 21.55 -31.89 -2.92
N ARG A 216 21.52 -33.03 -2.22
CA ARG A 216 20.24 -33.70 -1.88
C ARG A 216 19.34 -32.81 -1.05
N GLU A 217 19.86 -32.18 -0.01
CA GLU A 217 19.10 -31.27 0.84
C GLU A 217 18.52 -30.07 0.06
N GLN A 218 19.21 -29.57 -0.96
CA GLN A 218 18.69 -28.50 -1.82
C GLN A 218 17.45 -28.93 -2.60
N TYR A 219 17.50 -30.09 -3.26
CA TYR A 219 16.34 -30.63 -4.00
C TYR A 219 15.19 -31.01 -3.06
N GLU A 220 15.47 -31.54 -1.88
CA GLU A 220 14.44 -31.83 -0.86
C GLU A 220 13.78 -30.53 -0.38
N GLN A 221 14.53 -29.44 -0.22
CA GLN A 221 13.96 -28.13 0.11
C GLN A 221 13.10 -27.57 -1.02
N GLU A 222 13.51 -27.74 -2.27
CA GLU A 222 12.73 -27.32 -3.44
C GLU A 222 11.38 -28.07 -3.52
N LEU A 223 11.41 -29.38 -3.34
CA LEU A 223 10.20 -30.21 -3.27
C LEU A 223 9.30 -29.84 -2.09
N ASP A 224 9.86 -29.56 -0.90
CA ASP A 224 9.07 -29.13 0.27
C ASP A 224 8.40 -27.76 0.03
N VAL A 225 9.09 -26.84 -0.62
CA VAL A 225 8.51 -25.54 -1.00
C VAL A 225 7.37 -25.71 -1.99
N LEU A 226 7.55 -26.56 -3.00
CA LEU A 226 6.51 -26.88 -3.99
C LEU A 226 5.28 -27.50 -3.34
N ASP A 227 5.48 -28.53 -2.50
CA ASP A 227 4.39 -29.22 -1.80
C ASP A 227 3.64 -28.27 -0.85
N ARG A 228 4.36 -27.43 -0.11
CA ARG A 228 3.77 -26.41 0.77
C ARG A 228 2.98 -25.36 -0.01
N ALA A 229 3.51 -24.89 -1.12
CA ALA A 229 2.82 -23.92 -1.97
C ALA A 229 1.52 -24.51 -2.54
N TRP A 230 1.54 -25.78 -2.95
CA TRP A 230 0.36 -26.48 -3.46
C TRP A 230 -0.74 -26.64 -2.40
N GLU A 231 -0.38 -27.07 -1.18
CA GLU A 231 -1.36 -27.22 -0.08
C GLU A 231 -1.98 -25.87 0.31
N GLU A 232 -1.16 -24.82 0.32
CA GLU A 232 -1.63 -23.45 0.57
C GLU A 232 -2.56 -22.97 -0.54
N PHE A 233 -2.20 -23.20 -1.82
CA PHE A 233 -3.04 -22.84 -2.98
C PHE A 233 -4.41 -23.50 -2.94
N LYS A 234 -4.50 -24.80 -2.62
CA LYS A 234 -5.78 -25.52 -2.49
C LYS A 234 -6.67 -24.93 -1.41
N SER A 235 -6.08 -24.45 -0.32
CA SER A 235 -6.80 -23.93 0.85
C SER A 235 -6.92 -22.41 0.85
N LEU A 236 -6.43 -21.72 -0.18
CA LEU A 236 -6.41 -20.27 -0.28
C LEU A 236 -7.83 -19.68 -0.26
N PHE A 237 -8.04 -18.64 0.53
CA PHE A 237 -9.32 -17.96 0.64
C PHE A 237 -9.15 -16.43 0.74
N SER A 238 -10.20 -15.70 0.39
CA SER A 238 -10.20 -14.22 0.50
C SER A 238 -9.94 -13.78 1.95
N ARG A 239 -9.13 -12.74 2.11
CA ARG A 239 -8.68 -12.17 3.40
C ARG A 239 -7.68 -13.02 4.17
N GLN A 240 -7.13 -14.05 3.58
CA GLN A 240 -6.01 -14.78 4.15
C GLN A 240 -4.74 -13.93 4.16
N ILE A 241 -3.92 -14.09 5.20
CA ILE A 241 -2.65 -13.38 5.34
C ILE A 241 -1.52 -14.39 5.25
N ILE A 242 -0.58 -14.12 4.35
CA ILE A 242 0.63 -14.91 4.13
C ILE A 242 1.82 -14.08 4.55
N GLU A 243 2.53 -14.54 5.59
CA GLU A 243 3.70 -13.84 6.16
C GLU A 243 5.01 -14.29 5.51
N ASP A 244 5.03 -15.48 4.91
CA ASP A 244 6.20 -16.03 4.24
C ASP A 244 6.29 -15.46 2.80
N GLU A 245 7.30 -14.63 2.57
CA GLU A 245 7.54 -13.98 1.27
C GLU A 245 7.93 -14.98 0.17
N MET A 246 8.65 -16.08 0.53
CA MET A 246 9.01 -17.12 -0.43
C MET A 246 7.77 -17.87 -0.88
N LEU A 247 6.94 -18.28 0.07
CA LEU A 247 5.66 -18.95 -0.22
C LEU A 247 4.75 -18.06 -1.08
N TRP A 248 4.68 -16.76 -0.78
CA TRP A 248 3.89 -15.82 -1.58
C TRP A 248 4.36 -15.77 -3.04
N ARG A 249 5.68 -15.70 -3.26
CA ARG A 249 6.25 -15.68 -4.63
C ARG A 249 5.93 -16.94 -5.39
N GLU A 250 6.12 -18.10 -4.76
CA GLU A 250 5.79 -19.38 -5.38
C GLU A 250 4.31 -19.45 -5.79
N LEU A 251 3.41 -18.96 -4.92
CA LEU A 251 1.99 -18.89 -5.23
C LEU A 251 1.70 -17.92 -6.39
N GLU A 252 2.31 -16.73 -6.38
CA GLU A 252 2.11 -15.69 -7.39
C GLU A 252 2.70 -16.13 -8.76
N ASP A 253 3.89 -16.71 -8.76
CA ASP A 253 4.58 -17.13 -9.99
C ASP A 253 3.89 -18.31 -10.68
N ARG A 254 3.30 -19.24 -9.90
CA ARG A 254 2.67 -20.45 -10.43
C ARG A 254 1.17 -20.28 -10.69
N TRP A 255 0.47 -19.69 -9.74
CA TRP A 255 -1.02 -19.64 -9.74
C TRP A 255 -1.59 -18.24 -9.56
N GLY A 256 -0.82 -17.20 -9.89
CA GLY A 256 -1.25 -15.80 -9.77
C GLY A 256 -2.47 -15.44 -10.57
N ASP A 257 -2.84 -16.23 -11.59
CA ASP A 257 -4.05 -16.04 -12.39
C ASP A 257 -5.35 -16.46 -11.67
N TYR A 258 -5.25 -17.16 -10.54
CA TYR A 258 -6.40 -17.68 -9.76
C TYR A 258 -6.72 -16.83 -8.54
N PHE A 259 -5.88 -15.87 -8.18
CA PHE A 259 -6.13 -15.02 -7.03
C PHE A 259 -5.50 -13.63 -7.19
N ASP A 260 -6.12 -12.65 -6.56
CA ASP A 260 -5.59 -11.30 -6.43
C ASP A 260 -5.10 -11.07 -5.00
N GLY A 261 -4.01 -10.33 -4.86
CA GLY A 261 -3.51 -9.98 -3.54
C GLY A 261 -2.26 -9.12 -3.58
N GLY A 262 -1.74 -8.82 -2.41
CA GLY A 262 -0.53 -8.01 -2.27
C GLY A 262 -0.34 -7.39 -0.90
N MET A 263 0.55 -6.43 -0.83
CA MET A 263 0.90 -5.71 0.39
C MET A 263 0.42 -4.27 0.36
N GLY A 264 0.43 -3.63 1.53
CA GLY A 264 0.24 -2.20 1.67
C GLY A 264 -1.21 -1.74 1.59
N ALA A 265 -1.39 -0.46 1.33
CA ALA A 265 -2.70 0.16 1.29
C ALA A 265 -3.50 -0.21 0.04
N ASP A 266 -2.84 -0.62 -1.06
CA ASP A 266 -3.50 -1.03 -2.31
C ASP A 266 -4.36 -2.27 -2.11
N ALA A 267 -3.84 -3.30 -1.45
CA ALA A 267 -4.60 -4.52 -1.16
C ALA A 267 -5.85 -4.23 -0.31
N LEU A 268 -5.72 -3.34 0.68
CA LEU A 268 -6.86 -2.92 1.51
C LEU A 268 -7.87 -2.09 0.72
N ALA A 269 -7.40 -1.30 -0.21
CA ALA A 269 -8.24 -0.51 -1.09
C ALA A 269 -9.11 -1.40 -1.98
N GLN A 270 -8.52 -2.41 -2.61
CA GLN A 270 -9.21 -3.39 -3.43
C GLN A 270 -10.28 -4.14 -2.61
N LEU A 271 -9.96 -4.56 -1.37
CA LEU A 271 -10.96 -5.18 -0.49
C LEU A 271 -12.13 -4.24 -0.14
N ILE A 272 -11.86 -2.95 0.07
CA ILE A 272 -12.92 -1.97 0.35
C ILE A 272 -13.80 -1.79 -0.88
N ASP A 273 -13.22 -1.74 -2.07
CA ASP A 273 -13.94 -1.54 -3.32
C ASP A 273 -14.83 -2.73 -3.69
N GLN A 274 -14.47 -3.95 -3.23
CA GLN A 274 -15.29 -5.16 -3.41
C GLN A 274 -16.52 -5.24 -2.48
N ILE A 275 -16.61 -4.40 -1.44
CA ILE A 275 -17.72 -4.46 -0.48
C ILE A 275 -19.01 -3.88 -1.10
N ASP A 276 -20.02 -4.74 -1.30
CA ASP A 276 -21.37 -4.30 -1.57
C ASP A 276 -22.08 -3.93 -0.25
N PHE A 277 -22.07 -2.62 0.06
CA PHE A 277 -22.59 -2.11 1.33
C PHE A 277 -24.09 -2.34 1.52
N ASP A 278 -24.88 -2.40 0.44
CA ASP A 278 -26.32 -2.64 0.50
C ASP A 278 -26.59 -4.09 0.89
N LYS A 279 -25.93 -5.05 0.22
CA LYS A 279 -26.04 -6.47 0.56
C LYS A 279 -25.49 -6.78 1.95
N GLU A 280 -24.32 -6.20 2.27
CA GLU A 280 -23.67 -6.40 3.56
C GLU A 280 -24.53 -5.92 4.73
N GLU A 281 -25.19 -4.75 4.59
CA GLU A 281 -26.12 -4.23 5.61
C GLU A 281 -27.30 -5.18 5.82
N ILE A 282 -27.90 -5.70 4.75
CA ILE A 282 -29.01 -6.66 4.81
C ILE A 282 -28.57 -7.95 5.49
N THR A 283 -27.43 -8.51 5.07
CA THR A 283 -26.87 -9.75 5.64
C THR A 283 -26.57 -9.61 7.14
N LEU A 284 -25.95 -8.50 7.55
CA LEU A 284 -25.65 -8.26 8.96
C LEU A 284 -26.93 -8.10 9.80
N ARG A 285 -27.99 -7.48 9.26
CA ARG A 285 -29.29 -7.36 9.95
C ARG A 285 -29.93 -8.72 10.14
N SER A 286 -29.95 -9.57 9.11
CA SER A 286 -30.50 -10.93 9.20
C SER A 286 -29.70 -11.81 10.17
N MET A 287 -28.38 -11.68 10.21
CA MET A 287 -27.53 -12.39 11.17
C MET A 287 -27.77 -11.96 12.63
N ILE A 288 -28.05 -10.68 12.89
CA ILE A 288 -28.28 -10.17 14.24
C ILE A 288 -29.66 -10.56 14.75
N ASP A 289 -30.68 -10.49 13.89
CA ASP A 289 -32.06 -10.86 14.19
C ASP A 289 -32.53 -11.91 13.15
N PRO A 290 -32.15 -13.19 13.33
CA PRO A 290 -32.46 -14.25 12.37
C PRO A 290 -33.96 -14.51 12.28
N PRO A 291 -34.49 -14.88 11.12
CA PRO A 291 -35.87 -15.26 10.95
C PRO A 291 -36.23 -16.53 11.78
N GLU A 292 -37.51 -16.74 12.00
CA GLU A 292 -38.00 -17.89 12.79
C GLU A 292 -37.49 -19.22 12.20
N GLY A 293 -36.79 -20.01 13.04
CA GLY A 293 -36.24 -21.33 12.68
C GLY A 293 -34.72 -21.35 12.48
N GLU A 294 -34.07 -20.23 12.38
CA GLU A 294 -32.59 -20.17 12.32
C GLU A 294 -31.94 -20.07 13.71
N ARG A 295 -30.74 -20.68 13.83
CA ARG A 295 -29.99 -20.63 15.10
C ARG A 295 -29.40 -19.24 15.32
N PRO A 296 -29.64 -18.61 16.50
CA PRO A 296 -29.03 -17.31 16.79
C PRO A 296 -27.51 -17.39 16.95
N LEU A 297 -26.83 -16.32 16.59
CA LEU A 297 -25.41 -16.17 16.79
C LEU A 297 -25.04 -16.24 18.27
N SER A 298 -23.82 -16.70 18.59
CA SER A 298 -23.26 -16.55 19.93
C SER A 298 -23.22 -15.08 20.36
N VAL A 299 -23.33 -14.81 21.66
CA VAL A 299 -23.37 -13.44 22.20
C VAL A 299 -22.17 -12.60 21.73
N GLN A 300 -20.97 -13.17 21.71
CA GLN A 300 -19.76 -12.48 21.25
C GLN A 300 -19.83 -12.13 19.76
N ARG A 301 -20.29 -13.07 18.93
CA ARG A 301 -20.41 -12.87 17.48
C ARG A 301 -21.49 -11.85 17.16
N ARG A 302 -22.62 -11.92 17.85
CA ARG A 302 -23.69 -10.92 17.72
C ARG A 302 -23.22 -9.51 18.07
N GLN A 303 -22.46 -9.33 19.16
CA GLN A 303 -21.90 -8.04 19.53
C GLN A 303 -20.92 -7.50 18.47
N LYS A 304 -20.11 -8.38 17.87
CA LYS A 304 -19.20 -8.04 16.79
C LYS A 304 -19.96 -7.59 15.54
N SER A 305 -20.97 -8.34 15.13
CA SER A 305 -21.86 -8.01 14.00
C SER A 305 -22.59 -6.67 14.22
N ILE A 306 -23.06 -6.37 15.43
CA ILE A 306 -23.68 -5.07 15.76
C ILE A 306 -22.67 -3.92 15.59
N LYS A 307 -21.42 -4.11 16.01
CA LYS A 307 -20.38 -3.08 15.85
C LYS A 307 -20.05 -2.86 14.38
N ARG A 308 -19.97 -3.94 13.60
CA ARG A 308 -19.74 -3.89 12.15
C ARG A 308 -20.91 -3.23 11.42
N LEU A 309 -22.14 -3.62 11.74
CA LEU A 309 -23.36 -3.01 11.16
C LEU A 309 -23.40 -1.48 11.34
N LYS A 310 -23.00 -0.99 12.51
CA LYS A 310 -22.96 0.48 12.74
C LYS A 310 -22.01 1.20 11.78
N ILE A 311 -20.89 0.56 11.42
CA ILE A 311 -19.90 1.13 10.51
C ILE A 311 -20.39 1.00 9.07
N VAL A 312 -20.88 -0.17 8.67
CA VAL A 312 -21.43 -0.41 7.34
C VAL A 312 -22.58 0.55 7.05
N ALA A 313 -23.54 0.67 7.97
CA ALA A 313 -24.68 1.61 7.83
C ALA A 313 -24.24 3.08 7.77
N ALA A 314 -23.16 3.47 8.49
CA ALA A 314 -22.62 4.83 8.41
C ALA A 314 -21.99 5.14 7.04
N PHE A 315 -21.33 4.17 6.42
CA PHE A 315 -20.82 4.30 5.05
C PHE A 315 -21.90 4.13 3.98
N ASN A 316 -22.92 3.33 4.24
CA ASN A 316 -24.04 3.15 3.31
C ASN A 316 -25.02 4.33 3.28
N ARG A 317 -24.95 5.24 4.27
CA ARG A 317 -25.82 6.42 4.34
C ARG A 317 -25.67 7.29 3.11
N ARG A 318 -26.81 7.60 2.47
CA ARG A 318 -26.88 8.43 1.25
C ARG A 318 -27.49 9.80 1.55
N ASP A 319 -27.10 10.80 0.77
CA ASP A 319 -27.69 12.14 0.78
C ASP A 319 -29.00 12.17 -0.03
N GLU A 320 -29.65 13.35 -0.11
CA GLU A 320 -30.86 13.58 -0.87
C GLU A 320 -30.73 13.32 -2.37
N HIS A 321 -29.49 13.28 -2.88
CA HIS A 321 -29.17 13.00 -4.27
C HIS A 321 -28.75 11.55 -4.51
N GLY A 322 -28.89 10.67 -3.51
CA GLY A 322 -28.52 9.25 -3.58
C GLY A 322 -27.01 8.97 -3.50
N ARG A 323 -26.16 9.98 -3.27
CA ARG A 323 -24.71 9.83 -3.14
C ARG A 323 -24.35 9.45 -1.71
N ARG A 324 -23.34 8.62 -1.54
CA ARG A 324 -22.82 8.30 -0.20
C ARG A 324 -22.29 9.54 0.50
N VAL A 325 -22.67 9.68 1.76
CA VAL A 325 -22.24 10.80 2.61
C VAL A 325 -20.77 10.70 2.96
N ASN A 326 -20.30 9.47 3.18
CA ASN A 326 -18.91 9.14 3.46
C ASN A 326 -18.48 8.02 2.53
N GLU A 327 -17.44 8.25 1.74
CA GLU A 327 -16.84 7.21 0.90
C GLU A 327 -15.83 6.42 1.71
N PRO A 328 -15.95 5.08 1.78
CA PRO A 328 -15.01 4.24 2.55
C PRO A 328 -13.57 4.37 2.05
N ARG A 329 -13.39 4.55 0.74
CA ARG A 329 -12.09 4.76 0.09
C ARG A 329 -11.33 5.97 0.65
N ALA A 330 -12.02 6.96 1.21
CA ALA A 330 -11.41 8.13 1.84
C ALA A 330 -10.60 7.81 3.12
N MET A 331 -10.69 6.59 3.65
CA MET A 331 -9.79 6.11 4.71
C MET A 331 -8.39 5.79 4.21
N ILE A 332 -8.22 5.67 2.90
CA ILE A 332 -6.95 5.45 2.21
C ILE A 332 -6.66 6.71 1.41
N LEU A 333 -5.49 7.28 1.63
CA LEU A 333 -5.08 8.55 1.04
C LEU A 333 -4.28 8.30 -0.24
N ASP A 334 -4.81 8.73 -1.36
CA ASP A 334 -4.08 8.85 -2.63
C ASP A 334 -3.48 10.26 -2.77
N VAL A 335 -4.08 11.22 -2.06
CA VAL A 335 -3.73 12.65 -2.11
C VAL A 335 -3.68 13.21 -0.70
N VAL A 336 -2.65 13.97 -0.37
CA VAL A 336 -2.51 14.66 0.92
C VAL A 336 -2.82 16.14 0.74
N PRO A 337 -3.80 16.72 1.50
CA PRO A 337 -4.07 18.14 1.45
C PRO A 337 -2.94 18.94 2.09
N VAL A 338 -2.57 20.06 1.46
CA VAL A 338 -1.58 21.00 1.99
C VAL A 338 -2.30 22.27 2.42
N ILE A 339 -2.28 22.55 3.73
CA ILE A 339 -2.96 23.70 4.30
C ILE A 339 -2.29 25.02 3.86
N PRO A 340 -3.03 26.13 3.88
CA PRO A 340 -2.53 27.43 3.46
C PRO A 340 -1.23 27.83 4.17
N PRO A 341 -0.29 28.51 3.48
CA PRO A 341 1.02 28.85 4.04
C PRO A 341 0.96 29.77 5.27
N ASP A 342 -0.02 30.66 5.35
CA ASP A 342 -0.14 31.57 6.49
C ASP A 342 -0.65 30.87 7.77
N LEU A 343 -1.18 29.64 7.67
CA LEU A 343 -1.51 28.77 8.81
C LEU A 343 -0.31 27.95 9.30
N ARG A 344 0.79 27.93 8.54
CA ARG A 344 2.07 27.29 8.87
C ARG A 344 3.25 28.21 8.54
N PRO A 345 3.31 29.38 9.18
CA PRO A 345 4.21 30.46 8.78
C PRO A 345 5.68 30.09 8.93
N MET A 346 6.50 30.74 8.12
CA MET A 346 7.94 30.81 8.26
C MET A 346 8.31 32.26 8.48
N VAL A 347 8.90 32.56 9.64
CA VAL A 347 9.22 33.92 10.08
C VAL A 347 10.74 34.08 10.18
N GLN A 348 11.26 35.17 9.62
CA GLN A 348 12.65 35.52 9.79
C GLN A 348 12.88 36.18 11.16
N LEU A 349 13.79 35.61 11.94
CA LEU A 349 14.22 36.14 13.23
C LEU A 349 15.42 37.14 13.04
N ASP A 350 15.67 37.90 14.09
CA ASP A 350 16.86 38.75 14.17
C ASP A 350 18.13 37.89 13.99
N GLY A 351 19.05 38.36 13.15
CA GLY A 351 20.24 37.59 12.79
C GLY A 351 20.11 36.64 11.59
N GLY A 352 19.02 36.77 10.82
CA GLY A 352 18.85 36.06 9.53
C GLY A 352 18.44 34.57 9.64
N ARG A 353 18.15 34.08 10.84
CA ARG A 353 17.60 32.73 11.05
C ARG A 353 16.09 32.73 10.76
N PHE A 354 15.59 31.57 10.35
CA PHE A 354 14.15 31.36 10.14
C PHE A 354 13.58 30.46 11.22
N ALA A 355 12.48 30.88 11.83
CA ALA A 355 11.61 30.03 12.60
C ALA A 355 10.48 29.53 11.68
N THR A 356 10.23 28.25 11.70
CA THR A 356 9.19 27.62 10.88
C THR A 356 8.29 26.75 11.74
N SER A 357 7.04 26.60 11.31
CA SER A 357 6.14 25.62 11.90
C SER A 357 6.63 24.20 11.62
N ASP A 358 6.48 23.28 12.58
CA ASP A 358 6.80 21.86 12.45
C ASP A 358 6.05 21.19 11.29
N LEU A 359 4.88 21.70 10.93
CA LEU A 359 4.10 21.23 9.78
C LEU A 359 4.89 21.33 8.48
N ASN A 360 5.70 22.36 8.30
CA ASN A 360 6.52 22.51 7.09
C ASN A 360 7.59 21.42 6.99
N ASP A 361 8.21 21.03 8.10
CA ASP A 361 9.19 19.95 8.11
C ASP A 361 8.51 18.61 7.84
N LEU A 362 7.31 18.38 8.39
CA LEU A 362 6.53 17.18 8.12
C LEU A 362 6.17 17.06 6.64
N TYR A 363 5.64 18.11 6.01
CA TYR A 363 5.38 18.13 4.58
C TYR A 363 6.64 17.91 3.74
N ARG A 364 7.76 18.51 4.11
CA ARG A 364 9.05 18.31 3.42
C ARG A 364 9.48 16.85 3.45
N ARG A 365 9.34 16.18 4.60
CA ARG A 365 9.67 14.75 4.73
C ARG A 365 8.74 13.89 3.84
N VAL A 366 7.44 14.19 3.83
CA VAL A 366 6.47 13.49 2.98
C VAL A 366 6.85 13.66 1.50
N ILE A 367 7.08 14.90 1.03
CA ILE A 367 7.43 15.15 -0.37
C ILE A 367 8.75 14.47 -0.77
N ASN A 368 9.78 14.53 0.08
CA ASN A 368 11.06 13.89 -0.20
C ASN A 368 10.94 12.38 -0.35
N ARG A 369 10.22 11.71 0.58
CA ARG A 369 9.97 10.27 0.51
C ARG A 369 9.14 9.91 -0.73
N ASN A 370 8.09 10.67 -0.99
CA ASN A 370 7.22 10.49 -2.14
C ASN A 370 7.98 10.63 -3.47
N ASN A 371 8.80 11.66 -3.62
CA ASN A 371 9.62 11.86 -4.82
C ASN A 371 10.67 10.76 -4.99
N ARG A 372 11.23 10.25 -3.88
CA ARG A 372 12.15 9.11 -3.92
C ARG A 372 11.43 7.84 -4.38
N LEU A 373 10.23 7.59 -3.85
CA LEU A 373 9.41 6.44 -4.24
C LEU A 373 9.00 6.53 -5.71
N LYS A 374 8.49 7.69 -6.18
CA LYS A 374 8.18 7.91 -7.61
C LYS A 374 9.37 7.55 -8.50
N ARG A 375 10.56 8.01 -8.13
CA ARG A 375 11.78 7.73 -8.89
C ARG A 375 12.15 6.24 -8.92
N LEU A 376 11.96 5.52 -7.81
CA LEU A 376 12.21 4.08 -7.75
C LEU A 376 11.22 3.30 -8.63
N LEU A 377 9.94 3.69 -8.59
CA LEU A 377 8.90 3.11 -9.45
C LEU A 377 9.17 3.37 -10.93
N ASP A 378 9.53 4.61 -11.30
CA ASP A 378 9.86 5.00 -12.68
C ASP A 378 11.09 4.22 -13.23
N LEU A 379 12.01 3.83 -12.35
CA LEU A 379 13.19 3.03 -12.69
C LEU A 379 12.94 1.52 -12.71
N GLY A 380 11.74 1.07 -12.37
CA GLY A 380 11.41 -0.36 -12.28
C GLY A 380 12.22 -1.08 -11.20
N ALA A 381 12.49 -0.42 -10.07
CA ALA A 381 13.26 -1.03 -8.98
C ALA A 381 12.56 -2.29 -8.43
N PRO A 382 13.33 -3.31 -7.98
CA PRO A 382 12.77 -4.52 -7.38
C PRO A 382 11.84 -4.21 -6.20
N ARG A 383 10.77 -5.01 -6.01
CA ARG A 383 9.77 -4.84 -4.94
C ARG A 383 10.41 -4.69 -3.55
N ILE A 384 11.45 -5.44 -3.23
CA ILE A 384 12.16 -5.38 -1.95
C ILE A 384 12.81 -4.02 -1.65
N ILE A 385 13.12 -3.23 -2.68
CA ILE A 385 13.69 -1.88 -2.55
C ILE A 385 12.58 -0.83 -2.49
N VAL A 386 11.46 -1.10 -3.16
CA VAL A 386 10.29 -0.20 -3.21
C VAL A 386 9.50 -0.27 -1.90
N ASN A 387 9.30 -1.45 -1.34
CA ASN A 387 8.63 -1.71 -0.07
C ASN A 387 9.48 -1.25 1.12
#